data_aa710430f22376aa3167ef2bcb493bf4
#
_entry.id   aa710430f22376aa3167ef2bcb493bf4
#
_cell.length_a   1.000
_cell.length_b   1.000
_cell.length_c   1.000
_cell.angle_alpha   90.00
_cell.angle_beta   90.00
_cell.angle_gamma   90.00
#
_symmetry.space_group_name_H-M   'P 1'
#
loop_
_entity.id
_entity.type
_entity.pdbx_description
1 polymer ?
#
loop_
_entity_poly.entity_id
_entity_poly.type
_entity_poly.pdbx_seq_one_letter_code
_entity_poly.pdbx_strand_id
1 'polypeptide(L)'
;GLFGANIQAAFQNPWILSIFAAVFVALALSMFGFYELQLPSSLQTRVSELSNRQQGGTLVGVAIMGLLSALIVGPCVAPPLAGALIFIGQTGDAVLGGVALFAMSLGMGAPLIAIGTSAGKLLPRAGAWMDAVKAVFGVLLLAVAILLLERIIPAAVAMLLWGLLLICSGVYMGATESLGVQASGWRRLWKGLGLALLVYGILMLVGVAAGGKDSIQPLRGLATGGPAGQAAHVAFKRIKTIADLDRELAAARAAGKPVLLDFYADWCVSCKEMERYTFSDPAVIAELQRFSLLQADVTANDAEDQALMQQRFGIPGPPAILIFDPSGTELRGFRVVGFVPAAAFAAHLQKAVP
;
A
#
# COMPACT_ATOMS: atom_id res chain seq x y z
N GLY A 1 0.54 -1.68 -24.92
CA GLY A 1 1.71 -1.53 -24.10
C GLY A 1 2.14 -0.12 -23.73
N LEU A 2 2.56 0.72 -24.68
CA LEU A 2 3.20 2.02 -24.40
C LEU A 2 2.27 3.07 -23.75
N PHE A 3 1.00 3.08 -24.10
CA PHE A 3 0.02 4.00 -23.49
C PHE A 3 -0.30 3.63 -22.02
N GLY A 4 -0.36 2.35 -21.67
CA GLY A 4 -0.61 1.89 -20.31
C GLY A 4 0.53 2.20 -19.35
N ALA A 5 1.78 2.07 -19.79
CA ALA A 5 2.97 2.38 -18.98
C ALA A 5 3.09 3.88 -18.68
N ASN A 6 2.77 4.75 -19.65
CA ASN A 6 2.80 6.20 -19.46
C ASN A 6 1.69 6.68 -18.50
N ILE A 7 0.49 6.10 -18.56
CA ILE A 7 -0.60 6.41 -17.63
C ILE A 7 -0.26 5.94 -16.22
N GLN A 8 0.33 4.76 -16.08
CA GLN A 8 0.73 4.23 -14.78
C GLN A 8 1.86 5.05 -14.14
N ALA A 9 2.84 5.50 -14.95
CA ALA A 9 3.89 6.42 -14.50
C ALA A 9 3.33 7.80 -14.11
N ALA A 10 2.33 8.30 -14.84
CA ALA A 10 1.66 9.55 -14.48
C ALA A 10 0.92 9.46 -13.14
N PHE A 11 0.26 8.33 -12.83
CA PHE A 11 -0.40 8.10 -11.54
C PHE A 11 0.57 7.93 -10.37
N GLN A 12 1.85 7.67 -10.61
CA GLN A 12 2.90 7.60 -9.58
C GLN A 12 3.56 8.96 -9.32
N ASN A 13 3.13 10.01 -10.00
CA ASN A 13 3.64 11.36 -9.76
C ASN A 13 3.27 11.81 -8.34
N PRO A 14 4.24 12.25 -7.49
CA PRO A 14 3.98 12.65 -6.10
C PRO A 14 2.95 13.78 -5.97
N TRP A 15 2.84 14.66 -6.95
CA TRP A 15 1.81 15.71 -6.99
C TRP A 15 0.41 15.15 -7.11
N ILE A 16 0.21 14.17 -8.00
CA ILE A 16 -1.09 13.53 -8.23
C ILE A 16 -1.50 12.74 -6.97
N LEU A 17 -0.58 11.97 -6.38
CA LEU A 17 -0.83 11.24 -5.14
C LEU A 17 -1.18 12.18 -3.97
N SER A 18 -0.49 13.32 -3.86
CA SER A 18 -0.79 14.33 -2.83
C SER A 18 -2.16 14.95 -3.00
N ILE A 19 -2.58 15.25 -4.24
CA ILE A 19 -3.92 15.78 -4.54
C ILE A 19 -4.99 14.74 -4.18
N PHE A 20 -4.81 13.46 -4.55
CA PHE A 20 -5.75 12.40 -4.17
C PHE A 20 -5.83 12.22 -2.65
N ALA A 21 -4.69 12.20 -1.96
CA ALA A 21 -4.68 12.13 -0.50
C ALA A 21 -5.43 13.32 0.14
N ALA A 22 -5.23 14.53 -0.37
CA ALA A 22 -5.96 15.71 0.10
C ALA A 22 -7.47 15.61 -0.14
N VAL A 23 -7.90 15.06 -1.29
CA VAL A 23 -9.32 14.81 -1.58
C VAL A 23 -9.90 13.79 -0.60
N PHE A 24 -9.19 12.68 -0.31
CA PHE A 24 -9.64 11.69 0.66
C PHE A 24 -9.73 12.25 2.07
N VAL A 25 -8.76 13.06 2.50
CA VAL A 25 -8.79 13.76 3.79
C VAL A 25 -9.98 14.73 3.84
N ALA A 26 -10.22 15.49 2.78
CA ALA A 26 -11.37 16.38 2.71
C ALA A 26 -12.70 15.61 2.83
N LEU A 27 -12.87 14.52 2.08
CA LEU A 27 -14.06 13.67 2.16
C LEU A 27 -14.24 13.05 3.56
N ALA A 28 -13.15 12.60 4.19
CA ALA A 28 -13.18 12.07 5.55
C ALA A 28 -13.64 13.12 6.57
N LEU A 29 -13.11 14.35 6.49
CA LEU A 29 -13.52 15.47 7.35
C LEU A 29 -15.01 15.82 7.15
N SER A 30 -15.51 15.75 5.93
CA SER A 30 -16.94 15.91 5.64
C SER A 30 -17.78 14.80 6.30
N MET A 31 -17.30 13.54 6.31
CA MET A 31 -17.98 12.43 6.98
C MET A 31 -18.05 12.60 8.50
N PHE A 32 -17.02 13.20 9.11
CA PHE A 32 -17.00 13.53 10.55
C PHE A 32 -17.84 14.76 10.91
N GLY A 33 -18.45 15.45 9.91
CA GLY A 33 -19.32 16.59 10.14
C GLY A 33 -18.59 17.90 10.49
N PHE A 34 -17.28 17.99 10.26
CA PHE A 34 -16.51 19.23 10.46
C PHE A 34 -16.96 20.34 9.51
N TYR A 35 -17.43 19.99 8.34
CA TYR A 35 -18.13 20.88 7.43
C TYR A 35 -19.14 20.07 6.61
N GLU A 36 -20.34 20.60 6.52
CA GLU A 36 -21.29 20.09 5.56
C GLU A 36 -20.91 20.67 4.18
N LEU A 37 -20.62 19.79 3.23
CA LEU A 37 -20.52 20.18 1.80
C LEU A 37 -21.94 20.54 1.28
N GLN A 38 -22.62 21.40 2.01
CA GLN A 38 -23.84 22.03 1.49
C GLN A 38 -23.37 23.11 0.52
N LEU A 39 -23.53 22.86 -0.76
CA LEU A 39 -23.49 23.92 -1.75
C LEU A 39 -24.37 25.05 -1.24
N PRO A 40 -23.88 26.32 -1.23
CA PRO A 40 -24.71 27.44 -0.79
C PRO A 40 -26.07 27.36 -1.51
N SER A 41 -27.13 27.57 -0.75
CA SER A 41 -28.51 27.39 -1.22
C SER A 41 -28.80 28.06 -2.57
N SER A 42 -28.10 29.14 -2.87
CA SER A 42 -28.12 29.84 -4.15
C SER A 42 -27.53 29.02 -5.32
N LEU A 43 -26.53 28.16 -5.05
CA LEU A 43 -25.94 27.27 -6.05
C LEU A 43 -26.80 26.01 -6.21
N GLN A 44 -27.34 25.49 -5.12
CA GLN A 44 -28.21 24.32 -5.10
C GLN A 44 -29.53 24.60 -5.84
N THR A 45 -30.13 25.80 -5.64
CA THR A 45 -31.31 26.26 -6.42
C THR A 45 -30.96 26.46 -7.89
N ARG A 46 -29.83 27.04 -8.23
CA ARG A 46 -29.42 27.20 -9.64
C ARG A 46 -29.14 25.86 -10.33
N VAL A 47 -28.47 24.94 -9.66
CA VAL A 47 -28.22 23.59 -10.21
C VAL A 47 -29.51 22.80 -10.32
N SER A 48 -30.42 22.90 -9.35
CA SER A 48 -31.75 22.28 -9.37
C SER A 48 -32.69 22.93 -10.42
N GLU A 49 -32.63 24.24 -10.60
CA GLU A 49 -33.35 24.94 -11.69
C GLU A 49 -32.77 24.61 -13.07
N LEU A 50 -31.46 24.49 -13.22
CA LEU A 50 -30.83 24.03 -14.47
C LEU A 50 -31.18 22.57 -14.77
N SER A 51 -31.24 21.71 -13.75
CA SER A 51 -31.68 20.31 -13.85
C SER A 51 -33.16 20.18 -14.19
N ASN A 52 -34.02 21.02 -13.60
CA ASN A 52 -35.46 21.01 -13.87
C ASN A 52 -35.82 21.70 -15.21
N ARG A 53 -35.00 22.62 -15.72
CA ARG A 53 -35.25 23.26 -17.03
C ARG A 53 -34.84 22.39 -18.23
N GLN A 54 -34.02 21.35 -17.99
CA GLN A 54 -33.61 20.38 -19.02
C GLN A 54 -34.38 19.08 -18.81
N GLN A 55 -35.55 19.02 -19.44
CA GLN A 55 -36.22 17.75 -19.72
C GLN A 55 -35.30 16.87 -20.56
N GLY A 56 -34.76 15.82 -19.92
CA GLY A 56 -33.83 14.88 -20.55
C GLY A 56 -32.37 15.14 -20.14
N GLY A 57 -31.81 14.19 -19.40
CA GLY A 57 -30.43 14.26 -18.92
C GLY A 57 -29.44 14.63 -20.02
N THR A 58 -28.78 15.76 -19.84
CA THR A 58 -27.74 16.17 -20.78
C THR A 58 -26.62 15.14 -20.70
N LEU A 59 -26.32 14.51 -21.82
CA LEU A 59 -25.19 13.57 -22.00
C LEU A 59 -23.88 14.14 -21.39
N VAL A 60 -23.71 15.45 -21.46
CA VAL A 60 -22.57 16.16 -20.87
C VAL A 60 -22.56 16.10 -19.34
N GLY A 61 -23.71 16.28 -18.66
CA GLY A 61 -23.80 16.19 -17.20
C GLY A 61 -23.53 14.78 -16.69
N VAL A 62 -24.08 13.78 -17.38
CA VAL A 62 -23.84 12.36 -17.07
C VAL A 62 -22.37 11.99 -17.34
N ALA A 63 -21.79 12.50 -18.41
CA ALA A 63 -20.37 12.25 -18.73
C ALA A 63 -19.42 12.90 -17.70
N ILE A 64 -19.69 14.13 -17.26
CA ILE A 64 -18.89 14.80 -16.21
C ILE A 64 -19.03 14.06 -14.87
N MET A 65 -20.24 13.65 -14.50
CA MET A 65 -20.47 12.92 -13.26
C MET A 65 -19.81 11.53 -13.30
N GLY A 66 -19.87 10.84 -14.44
CA GLY A 66 -19.17 9.58 -14.68
C GLY A 66 -17.64 9.72 -14.64
N LEU A 67 -17.11 10.81 -15.24
CA LEU A 67 -15.68 11.09 -15.21
C LEU A 67 -15.18 11.38 -13.80
N LEU A 68 -15.89 12.21 -13.04
CA LEU A 68 -15.56 12.49 -11.64
C LEU A 68 -15.65 11.24 -10.76
N SER A 69 -16.68 10.43 -10.95
CA SER A 69 -16.83 9.15 -10.23
C SER A 69 -15.68 8.18 -10.57
N ALA A 70 -15.32 8.06 -11.85
CA ALA A 70 -14.21 7.22 -12.28
C ALA A 70 -12.85 7.71 -11.73
N LEU A 71 -12.67 9.03 -11.63
CA LEU A 71 -11.46 9.62 -11.08
C LEU A 71 -11.29 9.29 -9.58
N ILE A 72 -12.39 9.31 -8.82
CA ILE A 72 -12.40 9.01 -7.38
C ILE A 72 -12.25 7.50 -7.14
N VAL A 73 -12.94 6.67 -7.92
CA VAL A 73 -12.94 5.21 -7.76
C VAL A 73 -11.67 4.56 -8.33
N GLY A 74 -11.03 5.18 -9.32
CA GLY A 74 -9.84 4.67 -10.00
C GLY A 74 -8.75 4.19 -9.06
N PRO A 75 -8.22 5.03 -8.14
CA PRO A 75 -7.15 4.63 -7.23
C PRO A 75 -7.55 3.57 -6.19
N CYS A 76 -8.86 3.43 -5.90
CA CYS A 76 -9.35 2.43 -4.95
C CYS A 76 -9.51 1.04 -5.58
N VAL A 77 -9.78 0.97 -6.89
CA VAL A 77 -10.00 -0.29 -7.63
C VAL A 77 -8.71 -0.79 -8.30
N ALA A 78 -7.77 0.13 -8.61
CA ALA A 78 -6.53 -0.21 -9.30
C ALA A 78 -5.66 -1.26 -8.56
N PRO A 79 -5.42 -1.22 -7.23
CA PRO A 79 -4.60 -2.20 -6.55
C PRO A 79 -5.18 -3.64 -6.59
N PRO A 80 -6.45 -3.88 -6.25
CA PRO A 80 -7.02 -5.22 -6.35
C PRO A 80 -7.11 -5.73 -7.80
N LEU A 81 -7.36 -4.83 -8.76
CA LEU A 81 -7.37 -5.20 -10.17
C LEU A 81 -5.97 -5.58 -10.67
N ALA A 82 -4.95 -4.82 -10.30
CA ALA A 82 -3.56 -5.13 -10.64
C ALA A 82 -3.12 -6.47 -10.02
N GLY A 83 -3.48 -6.73 -8.76
CA GLY A 83 -3.22 -8.01 -8.10
C GLY A 83 -3.86 -9.19 -8.84
N ALA A 84 -5.13 -9.06 -9.24
CA ALA A 84 -5.83 -10.06 -10.02
C ALA A 84 -5.18 -10.30 -11.40
N LEU A 85 -4.77 -9.23 -12.10
CA LEU A 85 -4.11 -9.32 -13.40
C LEU A 85 -2.72 -9.96 -13.30
N ILE A 86 -1.94 -9.66 -12.26
CA ILE A 86 -0.64 -10.29 -12.00
C ILE A 86 -0.85 -11.79 -11.72
N PHE A 87 -1.84 -12.14 -10.90
CA PHE A 87 -2.18 -13.54 -10.61
C PHE A 87 -2.58 -14.31 -11.88
N ILE A 88 -3.42 -13.72 -12.73
CA ILE A 88 -3.80 -14.31 -14.03
C ILE A 88 -2.56 -14.49 -14.93
N GLY A 89 -1.69 -13.49 -14.97
CA GLY A 89 -0.45 -13.53 -15.75
C GLY A 89 0.52 -14.63 -15.30
N GLN A 90 0.55 -14.95 -14.00
CA GLN A 90 1.40 -16.00 -13.43
C GLN A 90 0.79 -17.41 -13.59
N THR A 91 -0.51 -17.55 -13.43
CA THR A 91 -1.20 -18.85 -13.52
C THR A 91 -1.52 -19.25 -14.96
N GLY A 92 -1.61 -18.29 -15.88
CA GLY A 92 -2.00 -18.53 -17.29
C GLY A 92 -3.46 -18.97 -17.46
N ASP A 93 -4.24 -19.02 -16.39
CA ASP A 93 -5.63 -19.46 -16.39
C ASP A 93 -6.60 -18.26 -16.48
N ALA A 94 -7.00 -17.94 -17.70
CA ALA A 94 -7.92 -16.85 -17.99
C ALA A 94 -9.33 -17.09 -17.43
N VAL A 95 -9.75 -18.34 -17.25
CA VAL A 95 -11.09 -18.68 -16.73
C VAL A 95 -11.16 -18.38 -15.25
N LEU A 96 -10.16 -18.80 -14.47
CA LEU A 96 -10.08 -18.53 -13.03
C LEU A 96 -10.01 -17.03 -12.76
N GLY A 97 -9.24 -16.30 -13.57
CA GLY A 97 -9.16 -14.85 -13.51
C GLY A 97 -10.47 -14.14 -13.83
N GLY A 98 -11.17 -14.60 -14.85
CA GLY A 98 -12.50 -14.09 -15.23
C GLY A 98 -13.54 -14.31 -14.12
N VAL A 99 -13.56 -15.48 -13.50
CA VAL A 99 -14.45 -15.79 -12.37
C VAL A 99 -14.14 -14.93 -11.16
N ALA A 100 -12.85 -14.71 -10.84
CA ALA A 100 -12.43 -13.87 -9.71
C ALA A 100 -12.86 -12.41 -9.91
N LEU A 101 -12.67 -11.85 -11.11
CA LEU A 101 -13.09 -10.48 -11.44
C LEU A 101 -14.63 -10.35 -11.43
N PHE A 102 -15.34 -11.37 -11.92
CA PHE A 102 -16.80 -11.40 -11.89
C PHE A 102 -17.33 -11.46 -10.45
N ALA A 103 -16.77 -12.33 -9.60
CA ALA A 103 -17.11 -12.42 -8.19
C ALA A 103 -16.84 -11.11 -7.44
N MET A 104 -15.70 -10.46 -7.73
CA MET A 104 -15.38 -9.15 -7.18
C MET A 104 -16.40 -8.08 -7.60
N SER A 105 -16.79 -8.05 -8.89
CA SER A 105 -17.79 -7.12 -9.40
C SER A 105 -19.17 -7.35 -8.79
N LEU A 106 -19.59 -8.61 -8.62
CA LEU A 106 -20.82 -8.99 -7.92
C LEU A 106 -20.78 -8.60 -6.45
N GLY A 107 -19.66 -8.81 -5.76
CA GLY A 107 -19.48 -8.42 -4.36
C GLY A 107 -19.60 -6.91 -4.13
N MET A 108 -19.14 -6.08 -5.07
CA MET A 108 -19.31 -4.63 -5.02
C MET A 108 -20.73 -4.18 -5.40
N GLY A 109 -21.39 -4.87 -6.36
CA GLY A 109 -22.71 -4.53 -6.83
C GLY A 109 -23.84 -5.01 -5.91
N ALA A 110 -23.70 -6.15 -5.25
CA ALA A 110 -24.73 -6.75 -4.42
C ALA A 110 -25.25 -5.85 -3.29
N PRO A 111 -24.42 -5.17 -2.50
CA PRO A 111 -24.90 -4.23 -1.48
C PRO A 111 -25.68 -3.06 -2.06
N LEU A 112 -25.22 -2.53 -3.21
CA LEU A 112 -25.88 -1.39 -3.88
C LEU A 112 -27.27 -1.80 -4.43
N ILE A 113 -27.37 -2.99 -5.01
CA ILE A 113 -28.63 -3.55 -5.51
C ILE A 113 -29.56 -3.83 -4.33
N ALA A 114 -29.07 -4.42 -3.22
CA ALA A 114 -29.86 -4.71 -2.04
C ALA A 114 -30.42 -3.44 -1.40
N ILE A 115 -29.64 -2.37 -1.32
CA ILE A 115 -30.07 -1.07 -0.80
C ILE A 115 -31.05 -0.40 -1.80
N GLY A 116 -30.75 -0.46 -3.09
CA GLY A 116 -31.60 0.13 -4.14
C GLY A 116 -32.97 -0.54 -4.27
N THR A 117 -33.06 -1.85 -4.15
CA THR A 117 -34.31 -2.61 -4.27
C THR A 117 -35.16 -2.57 -3.01
N SER A 118 -34.58 -2.41 -1.84
CA SER A 118 -35.30 -2.31 -0.57
C SER A 118 -36.03 -0.96 -0.37
N ALA A 119 -35.89 -0.02 -1.32
CA ALA A 119 -36.67 1.23 -1.44
C ALA A 119 -36.95 1.93 -0.09
N GLY A 120 -35.98 2.00 0.80
CA GLY A 120 -36.10 2.71 2.07
C GLY A 120 -36.98 2.02 3.14
N LYS A 121 -37.60 0.87 2.85
CA LYS A 121 -38.46 0.16 3.85
C LYS A 121 -37.65 -0.68 4.84
N LEU A 122 -36.49 -1.12 4.48
CA LEU A 122 -35.59 -1.94 5.33
C LEU A 122 -34.54 -1.10 6.08
N LEU A 123 -34.38 0.19 5.75
CA LEU A 123 -33.47 1.04 6.52
C LEU A 123 -34.16 1.39 7.86
N PRO A 124 -33.59 0.98 9.01
CA PRO A 124 -33.99 1.52 10.30
C PRO A 124 -33.83 3.04 10.23
N ARG A 125 -34.81 3.76 10.83
CA ARG A 125 -34.84 5.23 10.87
C ARG A 125 -33.43 5.75 11.12
N ALA A 126 -32.97 6.73 10.30
CA ALA A 126 -31.69 7.41 10.44
C ALA A 126 -31.48 7.83 11.90
N GLY A 127 -30.57 7.15 12.57
CA GLY A 127 -30.26 7.31 13.98
C GLY A 127 -28.78 7.02 14.23
N ALA A 128 -28.38 6.85 15.49
CA ALA A 128 -27.01 6.64 15.94
C ALA A 128 -26.20 5.56 15.16
N TRP A 129 -26.86 4.61 14.50
CA TRP A 129 -26.22 3.63 13.65
C TRP A 129 -25.64 4.25 12.36
N MET A 130 -26.32 5.23 11.78
CA MET A 130 -25.85 5.95 10.58
C MET A 130 -24.59 6.75 10.89
N ASP A 131 -24.52 7.37 12.06
CA ASP A 131 -23.34 8.14 12.48
C ASP A 131 -22.14 7.22 12.73
N ALA A 132 -22.37 6.03 13.29
CA ALA A 132 -21.34 5.02 13.45
C ALA A 132 -20.79 4.54 12.09
N VAL A 133 -21.65 4.31 11.11
CA VAL A 133 -21.25 3.92 9.74
C VAL A 133 -20.43 5.04 9.08
N LYS A 134 -20.88 6.29 9.17
CA LYS A 134 -20.13 7.46 8.65
C LYS A 134 -18.74 7.56 9.27
N ALA A 135 -18.64 7.36 10.59
CA ALA A 135 -17.36 7.40 11.29
C ALA A 135 -16.42 6.29 10.85
N VAL A 136 -16.89 5.06 10.69
CA VAL A 136 -16.08 3.94 10.20
C VAL A 136 -15.57 4.22 8.78
N PHE A 137 -16.44 4.70 7.88
CA PHE A 137 -16.02 5.09 6.53
C PHE A 137 -15.04 6.27 6.55
N GLY A 138 -15.22 7.26 7.42
CA GLY A 138 -14.30 8.38 7.59
C GLY A 138 -12.90 7.92 8.01
N VAL A 139 -12.82 7.01 9.00
CA VAL A 139 -11.54 6.41 9.44
C VAL A 139 -10.89 5.60 8.31
N LEU A 140 -11.68 4.84 7.55
CA LEU A 140 -11.18 4.04 6.43
C LEU A 140 -10.63 4.93 5.31
N LEU A 141 -11.30 6.04 4.99
CA LEU A 141 -10.80 7.02 4.01
C LEU A 141 -9.49 7.68 4.47
N LEU A 142 -9.36 8.00 5.76
CA LEU A 142 -8.11 8.50 6.32
C LEU A 142 -7.00 7.45 6.27
N ALA A 143 -7.30 6.19 6.56
CA ALA A 143 -6.35 5.10 6.43
C ALA A 143 -5.84 4.97 4.98
N VAL A 144 -6.73 5.02 3.99
CA VAL A 144 -6.35 5.02 2.56
C VAL A 144 -5.52 6.24 2.21
N ALA A 145 -5.86 7.43 2.71
CA ALA A 145 -5.06 8.64 2.49
C ALA A 145 -3.63 8.48 3.03
N ILE A 146 -3.46 7.92 4.24
CA ILE A 146 -2.14 7.65 4.83
C ILE A 146 -1.38 6.62 3.98
N LEU A 147 -2.02 5.55 3.52
CA LEU A 147 -1.39 4.55 2.64
C LEU A 147 -0.88 5.17 1.32
N LEU A 148 -1.62 6.13 0.75
CA LEU A 148 -1.17 6.85 -0.43
C LEU A 148 0.02 7.78 -0.13
N LEU A 149 -0.02 8.47 1.02
CA LEU A 149 1.06 9.35 1.45
C LEU A 149 2.33 8.58 1.84
N GLU A 150 2.22 7.38 2.40
CA GLU A 150 3.35 6.54 2.81
C GLU A 150 4.36 6.28 1.67
N ARG A 151 3.90 6.39 0.43
CA ARG A 151 4.78 6.31 -0.76
C ARG A 151 5.66 7.53 -0.98
N ILE A 152 5.35 8.68 -0.35
CA ILE A 152 6.01 9.97 -0.59
C ILE A 152 6.74 10.45 0.67
N ILE A 153 6.17 10.18 1.86
CA ILE A 153 6.66 10.69 3.14
C ILE A 153 7.61 9.68 3.81
N PRO A 154 8.57 10.17 4.63
CA PRO A 154 9.44 9.31 5.42
C PRO A 154 8.65 8.39 6.35
N ALA A 155 9.13 7.15 6.54
CA ALA A 155 8.48 6.13 7.37
C ALA A 155 8.13 6.60 8.79
N ALA A 156 8.96 7.46 9.39
CA ALA A 156 8.70 8.03 10.72
C ALA A 156 7.42 8.89 10.76
N VAL A 157 7.18 9.70 9.72
CA VAL A 157 5.98 10.54 9.60
C VAL A 157 4.76 9.68 9.33
N ALA A 158 4.87 8.64 8.51
CA ALA A 158 3.80 7.68 8.25
C ALA A 158 3.40 6.96 9.56
N MET A 159 4.37 6.46 10.34
CA MET A 159 4.10 5.87 11.65
C MET A 159 3.42 6.83 12.62
N LEU A 160 3.80 8.10 12.62
CA LEU A 160 3.16 9.14 13.45
C LEU A 160 1.70 9.33 13.04
N LEU A 161 1.40 9.41 11.74
CA LEU A 161 0.04 9.55 11.23
C LEU A 161 -0.82 8.33 11.56
N TRP A 162 -0.28 7.13 11.40
CA TRP A 162 -0.95 5.89 11.80
C TRP A 162 -1.23 5.84 13.31
N GLY A 163 -0.23 6.20 14.13
CA GLY A 163 -0.40 6.27 15.59
C GLY A 163 -1.50 7.24 15.99
N LEU A 164 -1.52 8.44 15.39
CA LEU A 164 -2.54 9.45 15.64
C LEU A 164 -3.94 8.96 15.21
N LEU A 165 -4.07 8.35 14.01
CA LEU A 165 -5.32 7.80 13.54
C LEU A 165 -5.88 6.74 14.48
N LEU A 166 -5.02 5.83 14.97
CA LEU A 166 -5.42 4.76 15.90
C LEU A 166 -5.85 5.31 17.26
N ILE A 167 -5.14 6.30 17.79
CA ILE A 167 -5.50 6.97 19.05
C ILE A 167 -6.85 7.68 18.90
N CYS A 168 -7.03 8.49 17.85
CA CYS A 168 -8.29 9.19 17.61
C CYS A 168 -9.46 8.21 17.44
N SER A 169 -9.25 7.12 16.70
CA SER A 169 -10.26 6.07 16.51
C SER A 169 -10.60 5.37 17.83
N GLY A 170 -9.61 5.05 18.65
CA GLY A 170 -9.80 4.44 19.97
C GLY A 170 -10.58 5.34 20.93
N VAL A 171 -10.25 6.63 20.97
CA VAL A 171 -10.99 7.64 21.78
C VAL A 171 -12.43 7.77 21.27
N TYR A 172 -12.64 7.86 19.96
CA TYR A 172 -13.98 7.94 19.38
C TYR A 172 -14.84 6.71 19.69
N MET A 173 -14.26 5.52 19.76
CA MET A 173 -14.93 4.28 20.17
C MET A 173 -15.25 4.22 21.67
N GLY A 174 -14.97 5.28 22.44
CA GLY A 174 -15.27 5.38 23.87
C GLY A 174 -14.27 4.62 24.76
N ALA A 175 -13.01 4.47 24.33
CA ALA A 175 -11.98 3.82 25.16
C ALA A 175 -11.79 4.49 26.53
N THR A 176 -12.00 5.81 26.58
CA THR A 176 -11.83 6.64 27.80
C THR A 176 -13.09 6.80 28.63
N GLU A 177 -14.27 6.43 28.12
CA GLU A 177 -15.52 6.55 28.87
C GLU A 177 -15.70 5.44 29.90
N SER A 178 -16.25 5.77 31.09
CA SER A 178 -16.59 4.78 32.11
C SER A 178 -17.84 4.01 31.72
N LEU A 179 -17.77 2.67 31.64
CA LEU A 179 -18.94 1.81 31.43
C LEU A 179 -19.72 1.70 32.72
N GLY A 180 -21.01 2.03 32.70
CA GLY A 180 -21.93 1.70 33.80
C GLY A 180 -22.03 0.19 34.04
N VAL A 181 -22.39 -0.19 35.26
CA VAL A 181 -22.42 -1.60 35.72
C VAL A 181 -23.30 -2.52 34.86
N GLN A 182 -24.28 -1.96 34.13
CA GLN A 182 -25.21 -2.71 33.28
C GLN A 182 -24.93 -2.61 31.76
N ALA A 183 -23.68 -2.29 31.36
CA ALA A 183 -23.36 -2.22 29.96
C ALA A 183 -23.44 -3.59 29.25
N SER A 184 -24.12 -3.64 28.09
CA SER A 184 -24.29 -4.86 27.29
C SER A 184 -22.90 -5.41 26.86
N GLY A 185 -22.79 -6.74 26.70
CA GLY A 185 -21.54 -7.40 26.28
C GLY A 185 -20.97 -6.86 24.99
N TRP A 186 -21.81 -6.43 24.04
CA TRP A 186 -21.42 -5.80 22.78
C TRP A 186 -20.69 -4.47 22.99
N ARG A 187 -21.17 -3.62 23.91
CA ARG A 187 -20.50 -2.35 24.27
C ARG A 187 -19.14 -2.58 24.93
N ARG A 188 -19.03 -3.66 25.73
CA ARG A 188 -17.73 -4.04 26.35
C ARG A 188 -16.71 -4.48 25.31
N LEU A 189 -17.13 -5.21 24.28
CA LEU A 189 -16.28 -5.62 23.15
C LEU A 189 -15.76 -4.40 22.35
N TRP A 190 -16.64 -3.47 22.00
CA TRP A 190 -16.25 -2.25 21.29
C TRP A 190 -15.28 -1.39 22.10
N LYS A 191 -15.50 -1.28 23.40
CA LYS A 191 -14.56 -0.59 24.29
C LYS A 191 -13.22 -1.32 24.39
N GLY A 192 -13.21 -2.64 24.47
CA GLY A 192 -11.97 -3.44 24.48
C GLY A 192 -11.17 -3.22 23.19
N LEU A 193 -11.85 -3.20 22.03
CA LEU A 193 -11.22 -2.91 20.76
C LEU A 193 -10.67 -1.47 20.71
N GLY A 194 -11.44 -0.48 21.16
CA GLY A 194 -10.98 0.90 21.25
C GLY A 194 -9.77 1.07 22.14
N LEU A 195 -9.73 0.38 23.29
CA LEU A 195 -8.58 0.38 24.19
C LEU A 195 -7.34 -0.27 23.55
N ALA A 196 -7.51 -1.37 22.83
CA ALA A 196 -6.42 -2.02 22.09
C ALA A 196 -5.83 -1.11 21.01
N LEU A 197 -6.68 -0.41 20.23
CA LEU A 197 -6.26 0.57 19.24
C LEU A 197 -5.51 1.75 19.87
N LEU A 198 -6.01 2.26 21.00
CA LEU A 198 -5.37 3.35 21.74
C LEU A 198 -3.98 2.95 22.24
N VAL A 199 -3.86 1.78 22.89
CA VAL A 199 -2.58 1.26 23.37
C VAL A 199 -1.61 1.07 22.22
N TYR A 200 -2.05 0.46 21.11
CA TYR A 200 -1.21 0.24 19.95
C TYR A 200 -0.76 1.57 19.30
N GLY A 201 -1.65 2.56 19.22
CA GLY A 201 -1.31 3.90 18.74
C GLY A 201 -0.26 4.60 19.61
N ILE A 202 -0.36 4.49 20.95
CA ILE A 202 0.65 5.01 21.88
C ILE A 202 1.99 4.30 21.67
N LEU A 203 1.99 2.96 21.53
CA LEU A 203 3.20 2.20 21.27
C LEU A 203 3.88 2.62 19.95
N MET A 204 3.10 2.96 18.91
CA MET A 204 3.63 3.52 17.67
C MET A 204 4.30 4.88 17.89
N LEU A 205 3.69 5.79 18.66
CA LEU A 205 4.28 7.08 18.96
C LEU A 205 5.60 6.95 19.75
N VAL A 206 5.62 6.05 20.73
CA VAL A 206 6.85 5.73 21.49
C VAL A 206 7.90 5.13 20.57
N GLY A 207 7.50 4.26 19.62
CA GLY A 207 8.38 3.69 18.61
C GLY A 207 9.02 4.74 17.71
N VAL A 208 8.24 5.73 17.25
CA VAL A 208 8.77 6.88 16.47
C VAL A 208 9.78 7.67 17.30
N ALA A 209 9.47 7.96 18.57
CA ALA A 209 10.38 8.70 19.48
C ALA A 209 11.69 7.93 19.73
N ALA A 210 11.65 6.59 19.68
CA ALA A 210 12.82 5.71 19.79
C ALA A 210 13.58 5.50 18.47
N GLY A 211 13.18 6.20 17.38
CA GLY A 211 13.82 6.09 16.06
C GLY A 211 13.43 4.84 15.27
N GLY A 212 12.37 4.13 15.69
CA GLY A 212 11.79 3.00 14.96
C GLY A 212 11.24 3.41 13.60
N LYS A 213 11.40 2.56 12.60
CA LYS A 213 10.90 2.74 11.24
C LYS A 213 9.89 1.66 10.83
N ASP A 214 9.60 0.73 11.73
CA ASP A 214 8.74 -0.43 11.46
C ASP A 214 7.40 -0.29 12.18
N SER A 215 6.32 -0.15 11.40
CA SER A 215 4.95 0.00 11.91
C SER A 215 4.42 -1.27 12.60
N ILE A 216 4.95 -2.45 12.29
CA ILE A 216 4.49 -3.72 12.86
C ILE A 216 5.17 -4.01 14.22
N GLN A 217 6.42 -3.56 14.40
CA GLN A 217 7.18 -3.75 15.65
C GLN A 217 7.73 -2.41 16.17
N PRO A 218 6.86 -1.52 16.66
CA PRO A 218 7.26 -0.17 17.06
C PRO A 218 8.29 -0.15 18.20
N LEU A 219 8.33 -1.18 19.06
CA LEU A 219 9.22 -1.25 20.22
C LEU A 219 10.60 -1.88 19.94
N ARG A 220 10.88 -2.31 18.71
CA ARG A 220 12.15 -2.97 18.37
C ARG A 220 13.37 -2.06 18.61
N GLY A 221 13.19 -0.73 18.49
CA GLY A 221 14.21 0.27 18.82
C GLY A 221 14.51 0.42 20.32
N LEU A 222 13.54 0.10 21.19
CA LEU A 222 13.67 0.19 22.65
C LEU A 222 14.25 -1.09 23.27
N ALA A 223 13.97 -2.26 22.68
CA ALA A 223 14.45 -3.55 23.18
C ALA A 223 15.95 -3.76 22.98
N THR A 224 16.59 -2.94 22.17
CA THR A 224 18.04 -2.95 21.93
C THR A 224 18.67 -1.72 22.55
N GLY A 225 18.70 -1.65 23.88
CA GLY A 225 19.53 -0.70 24.66
C GLY A 225 21.05 -0.95 24.54
N GLY A 226 21.47 -1.54 23.44
CA GLY A 226 22.86 -1.71 22.98
C GLY A 226 22.93 -1.38 21.48
N PRO A 227 24.12 -1.19 20.90
CA PRO A 227 24.25 -1.10 19.46
C PRO A 227 23.55 -2.32 18.87
N ALA A 228 22.52 -2.06 18.08
CA ALA A 228 21.55 -3.03 17.57
C ALA A 228 22.22 -4.39 17.40
N GLY A 229 21.79 -5.38 18.17
CA GLY A 229 22.11 -6.77 17.88
C GLY A 229 21.60 -6.99 16.46
N GLN A 230 22.47 -6.80 15.50
CA GLN A 230 22.30 -7.17 14.12
C GLN A 230 22.02 -8.69 14.19
N ALA A 231 20.73 -9.06 14.18
CA ALA A 231 20.41 -10.31 13.51
C ALA A 231 21.19 -10.19 12.22
N ALA A 232 22.08 -11.14 11.91
CA ALA A 232 23.09 -11.02 10.86
C ALA A 232 22.42 -10.60 9.56
N HIS A 233 22.20 -9.29 9.40
CA HIS A 233 21.64 -8.71 8.18
C HIS A 233 22.79 -8.73 7.20
N VAL A 234 22.58 -9.47 6.15
CA VAL A 234 23.50 -9.47 5.02
C VAL A 234 23.61 -8.01 4.53
N ALA A 235 24.81 -7.46 4.57
CA ALA A 235 25.05 -6.09 4.18
C ALA A 235 25.00 -5.96 2.64
N PHE A 236 23.95 -5.38 2.13
CA PHE A 236 23.86 -5.02 0.72
C PHE A 236 24.54 -3.68 0.45
N LYS A 237 25.31 -3.62 -0.62
CA LYS A 237 25.87 -2.37 -1.12
C LYS A 237 24.81 -1.63 -1.93
N ARG A 238 24.45 -0.42 -1.50
CA ARG A 238 23.45 0.38 -2.21
C ARG A 238 23.99 0.97 -3.49
N ILE A 239 23.20 0.90 -4.55
CA ILE A 239 23.43 1.52 -5.85
C ILE A 239 22.18 2.32 -6.24
N LYS A 240 22.36 3.32 -7.09
CA LYS A 240 21.25 4.18 -7.55
C LYS A 240 21.17 4.24 -9.07
N THR A 241 22.29 4.40 -9.76
CA THR A 241 22.34 4.63 -11.20
C THR A 241 22.77 3.41 -11.98
N ILE A 242 22.51 3.40 -13.31
CA ILE A 242 23.05 2.37 -14.22
C ILE A 242 24.58 2.39 -14.19
N ALA A 243 25.20 3.57 -14.09
CA ALA A 243 26.66 3.69 -14.01
C ALA A 243 27.23 3.09 -12.73
N ASP A 244 26.51 3.18 -11.60
CA ASP A 244 26.89 2.50 -10.36
C ASP A 244 26.85 0.99 -10.54
N LEU A 245 25.79 0.47 -11.15
CA LEU A 245 25.65 -0.96 -11.42
C LEU A 245 26.79 -1.45 -12.31
N ASP A 246 27.06 -0.79 -13.43
CA ASP A 246 28.09 -1.20 -14.37
C ASP A 246 29.49 -1.19 -13.71
N ARG A 247 29.78 -0.22 -12.84
CA ARG A 247 31.01 -0.15 -12.05
C ARG A 247 31.13 -1.35 -11.09
N GLU A 248 30.04 -1.67 -10.37
CA GLU A 248 30.05 -2.78 -9.42
C GLU A 248 30.10 -4.14 -10.13
N LEU A 249 29.45 -4.30 -11.27
CA LEU A 249 29.59 -5.50 -12.10
C LEU A 249 30.99 -5.68 -12.62
N ALA A 250 31.65 -4.60 -13.04
CA ALA A 250 33.08 -4.65 -13.46
C ALA A 250 34.00 -5.04 -12.30
N ALA A 251 33.77 -4.52 -11.10
CA ALA A 251 34.54 -4.87 -9.90
C ALA A 251 34.30 -6.34 -9.50
N ALA A 252 33.07 -6.82 -9.53
CA ALA A 252 32.74 -8.21 -9.23
C ALA A 252 33.34 -9.17 -10.24
N ARG A 253 33.33 -8.82 -11.52
CA ARG A 253 33.98 -9.58 -12.60
C ARG A 253 35.48 -9.69 -12.38
N ALA A 254 36.15 -8.60 -12.00
CA ALA A 254 37.56 -8.61 -11.69
C ALA A 254 37.88 -9.51 -10.46
N ALA A 255 36.93 -9.60 -9.51
CA ALA A 255 37.04 -10.47 -8.35
C ALA A 255 36.60 -11.92 -8.60
N GLY A 256 36.09 -12.25 -9.78
CA GLY A 256 35.52 -13.56 -10.12
C GLY A 256 34.31 -13.96 -9.29
N LYS A 257 33.54 -12.98 -8.76
CA LYS A 257 32.39 -13.22 -7.91
C LYS A 257 31.08 -13.02 -8.65
N PRO A 258 30.07 -13.88 -8.45
CA PRO A 258 28.72 -13.65 -8.94
C PRO A 258 28.09 -12.46 -8.21
N VAL A 259 27.13 -11.80 -8.85
CA VAL A 259 26.44 -10.64 -8.28
C VAL A 259 24.95 -10.96 -8.10
N LEU A 260 24.42 -10.55 -6.96
CA LEU A 260 22.98 -10.55 -6.69
C LEU A 260 22.55 -9.10 -6.54
N LEU A 261 21.61 -8.68 -7.39
CA LEU A 261 21.00 -7.35 -7.37
C LEU A 261 19.55 -7.46 -6.89
N ASP A 262 19.27 -6.84 -5.74
CA ASP A 262 17.93 -6.74 -5.14
C ASP A 262 17.33 -5.36 -5.41
N PHE A 263 16.12 -5.32 -5.96
CA PHE A 263 15.32 -4.11 -6.08
C PHE A 263 14.40 -3.99 -4.88
N TYR A 264 14.64 -3.00 -4.05
CA TYR A 264 13.96 -2.76 -2.79
C TYR A 264 13.22 -1.43 -2.79
N ALA A 265 12.09 -1.39 -2.08
CA ALA A 265 11.43 -0.12 -1.73
C ALA A 265 10.80 -0.19 -0.34
N ASP A 266 10.79 0.93 0.40
CA ASP A 266 10.23 1.00 1.75
C ASP A 266 8.72 0.73 1.80
N TRP A 267 8.00 1.08 0.74
CA TRP A 267 6.56 0.82 0.59
C TRP A 267 6.22 -0.59 0.08
N CYS A 268 7.21 -1.40 -0.24
CA CYS A 268 7.05 -2.74 -0.80
C CYS A 268 6.93 -3.76 0.35
N VAL A 269 5.73 -4.25 0.62
CA VAL A 269 5.46 -5.24 1.68
C VAL A 269 6.26 -6.52 1.47
N SER A 270 6.25 -7.06 0.24
CA SER A 270 6.99 -8.29 -0.08
C SER A 270 8.51 -8.13 0.02
N CYS A 271 9.05 -6.91 -0.17
CA CYS A 271 10.47 -6.64 0.07
C CYS A 271 10.80 -6.78 1.57
N LYS A 272 9.95 -6.22 2.44
CA LYS A 272 10.09 -6.35 3.89
C LYS A 272 9.91 -7.79 4.38
N GLU A 273 9.02 -8.54 3.74
CA GLU A 273 8.88 -9.98 4.00
C GLU A 273 10.13 -10.76 3.59
N MET A 274 10.74 -10.43 2.44
CA MET A 274 12.01 -11.02 2.00
C MET A 274 13.14 -10.73 3.00
N GLU A 275 13.29 -9.48 3.44
CA GLU A 275 14.29 -9.13 4.47
C GLU A 275 14.08 -9.89 5.77
N ARG A 276 12.80 -10.02 6.19
CA ARG A 276 12.47 -10.57 7.50
C ARG A 276 12.51 -12.09 7.56
N TYR A 277 12.05 -12.77 6.51
CA TYR A 277 11.84 -14.22 6.52
C TYR A 277 12.81 -14.99 5.63
N THR A 278 13.38 -14.34 4.61
CA THR A 278 14.25 -15.00 3.64
C THR A 278 15.72 -14.61 3.86
N PHE A 279 16.05 -13.32 3.84
CA PHE A 279 17.44 -12.88 3.99
C PHE A 279 17.98 -13.00 5.42
N SER A 280 17.13 -13.20 6.42
CA SER A 280 17.53 -13.46 7.81
C SER A 280 17.74 -14.94 8.13
N ASP A 281 17.39 -15.85 7.20
CA ASP A 281 17.56 -17.28 7.40
C ASP A 281 19.04 -17.69 7.29
N PRO A 282 19.58 -18.48 8.24
CA PRO A 282 20.99 -18.88 8.25
C PRO A 282 21.44 -19.61 6.97
N ALA A 283 20.56 -20.45 6.39
CA ALA A 283 20.88 -21.16 5.15
C ALA A 283 21.00 -20.21 3.97
N VAL A 284 20.14 -19.20 3.89
CA VAL A 284 20.19 -18.15 2.85
C VAL A 284 21.43 -17.27 3.06
N ILE A 285 21.71 -16.86 4.29
CA ILE A 285 22.90 -16.05 4.62
C ILE A 285 24.17 -16.76 4.17
N ALA A 286 24.29 -18.05 4.41
CA ALA A 286 25.45 -18.85 4.00
C ALA A 286 25.64 -18.82 2.46
N GLU A 287 24.56 -18.97 1.69
CA GLU A 287 24.62 -18.90 0.22
C GLU A 287 24.92 -17.48 -0.28
N LEU A 288 24.34 -16.45 0.33
CA LEU A 288 24.53 -15.05 -0.05
C LEU A 288 25.98 -14.57 0.13
N GLN A 289 26.77 -15.18 1.04
CA GLN A 289 28.19 -14.85 1.20
C GLN A 289 29.04 -15.13 -0.04
N ARG A 290 28.57 -16.00 -0.92
CA ARG A 290 29.24 -16.32 -2.20
C ARG A 290 29.09 -15.20 -3.22
N PHE A 291 28.10 -14.32 -3.05
CA PHE A 291 27.74 -13.28 -3.99
C PHE A 291 28.29 -11.90 -3.57
N SER A 292 28.50 -11.04 -4.54
CA SER A 292 28.57 -9.60 -4.32
C SER A 292 27.14 -9.06 -4.27
N LEU A 293 26.73 -8.53 -3.12
CA LEU A 293 25.33 -8.15 -2.86
C LEU A 293 25.12 -6.68 -3.13
N LEU A 294 24.25 -6.38 -4.08
CA LEU A 294 23.86 -5.05 -4.47
C LEU A 294 22.37 -4.84 -4.19
N GLN A 295 22.01 -3.65 -3.76
CA GLN A 295 20.61 -3.26 -3.55
C GLN A 295 20.33 -1.92 -4.23
N ALA A 296 19.36 -1.92 -5.12
CA ALA A 296 18.81 -0.72 -5.73
C ALA A 296 17.58 -0.28 -4.92
N ASP A 297 17.72 0.81 -4.16
CA ASP A 297 16.62 1.39 -3.39
C ASP A 297 15.79 2.30 -4.29
N VAL A 298 14.65 1.78 -4.74
CA VAL A 298 13.72 2.48 -5.65
C VAL A 298 12.53 3.09 -4.91
N THR A 299 12.70 3.39 -3.62
CA THR A 299 11.64 4.00 -2.78
C THR A 299 11.15 5.33 -3.35
N ALA A 300 12.07 6.16 -3.85
CA ALA A 300 11.76 7.46 -4.43
C ALA A 300 11.04 7.36 -5.78
N ASN A 301 11.19 6.23 -6.48
CA ASN A 301 10.61 5.97 -7.80
C ASN A 301 10.85 7.13 -8.81
N ASP A 302 12.05 7.71 -8.75
CA ASP A 302 12.47 8.80 -9.62
C ASP A 302 12.89 8.32 -11.03
N ALA A 303 13.34 9.24 -11.87
CA ALA A 303 13.71 8.93 -13.24
C ALA A 303 14.91 7.95 -13.33
N GLU A 304 15.83 8.00 -12.37
CA GLU A 304 16.99 7.10 -12.29
C GLU A 304 16.55 5.69 -11.91
N ASP A 305 15.64 5.56 -10.95
CA ASP A 305 15.04 4.28 -10.53
C ASP A 305 14.29 3.62 -11.69
N GLN A 306 13.49 4.41 -12.42
CA GLN A 306 12.75 3.93 -13.58
C GLN A 306 13.69 3.54 -14.72
N ALA A 307 14.75 4.29 -14.97
CA ALA A 307 15.76 3.96 -15.98
C ALA A 307 16.45 2.62 -15.66
N LEU A 308 16.86 2.43 -14.39
CA LEU A 308 17.52 1.20 -13.96
C LEU A 308 16.54 0.02 -14.01
N MET A 309 15.33 0.17 -13.47
CA MET A 309 14.39 -0.93 -13.31
C MET A 309 13.65 -1.28 -14.62
N GLN A 310 13.05 -0.29 -15.28
CA GLN A 310 12.20 -0.52 -16.44
C GLN A 310 12.98 -0.53 -17.76
N GLN A 311 13.84 0.49 -17.99
CA GLN A 311 14.53 0.59 -19.28
C GLN A 311 15.65 -0.44 -19.40
N ARG A 312 16.42 -0.68 -18.35
CA ARG A 312 17.55 -1.62 -18.38
C ARG A 312 17.11 -3.08 -18.27
N PHE A 313 16.16 -3.39 -17.36
CA PHE A 313 15.80 -4.77 -17.04
C PHE A 313 14.36 -5.16 -17.38
N GLY A 314 13.49 -4.22 -17.72
CA GLY A 314 12.08 -4.47 -18.03
C GLY A 314 11.26 -4.96 -16.83
N ILE A 315 11.65 -4.57 -15.61
CA ILE A 315 10.99 -4.97 -14.36
C ILE A 315 9.89 -3.96 -14.04
N PRO A 316 8.65 -4.39 -13.79
CA PRO A 316 7.53 -3.49 -13.52
C PRO A 316 7.55 -2.88 -12.12
N GLY A 317 8.23 -3.52 -11.14
CA GLY A 317 8.31 -3.04 -9.76
C GLY A 317 9.01 -4.02 -8.82
N PRO A 318 9.39 -3.56 -7.58
CA PRO A 318 9.96 -4.41 -6.56
C PRO A 318 8.90 -5.33 -5.90
N PRO A 319 9.32 -6.46 -5.25
CA PRO A 319 10.66 -6.96 -5.20
C PRO A 319 11.04 -7.71 -6.47
N ALA A 320 12.27 -7.50 -6.93
CA ALA A 320 12.85 -8.28 -8.01
C ALA A 320 14.33 -8.52 -7.72
N ILE A 321 14.76 -9.78 -7.83
CA ILE A 321 16.13 -10.18 -7.60
C ILE A 321 16.70 -10.72 -8.89
N LEU A 322 17.83 -10.16 -9.31
CA LEU A 322 18.56 -10.57 -10.50
C LEU A 322 19.89 -11.17 -10.09
N ILE A 323 20.28 -12.22 -10.77
CA ILE A 323 21.54 -12.92 -10.54
C ILE A 323 22.40 -12.77 -11.79
N PHE A 324 23.66 -12.39 -11.56
CA PHE A 324 24.68 -12.30 -12.61
C PHE A 324 25.77 -13.31 -12.32
N ASP A 325 26.24 -13.96 -13.36
CA ASP A 325 27.37 -14.87 -13.28
C ASP A 325 28.71 -14.11 -13.04
N PRO A 326 29.81 -14.79 -12.74
CA PRO A 326 31.11 -14.14 -12.57
C PRO A 326 31.63 -13.40 -13.82
N SER A 327 31.03 -13.64 -15.00
CA SER A 327 31.36 -12.89 -16.22
C SER A 327 30.63 -11.54 -16.30
N GLY A 328 29.67 -11.29 -15.40
CA GLY A 328 28.80 -10.13 -15.40
C GLY A 328 27.57 -10.25 -16.31
N THR A 329 27.28 -11.47 -16.79
CA THR A 329 26.12 -11.75 -17.64
C THR A 329 24.91 -12.11 -16.77
N GLU A 330 23.74 -11.53 -17.06
CA GLU A 330 22.52 -11.83 -16.32
C GLU A 330 21.99 -13.23 -16.61
N LEU A 331 21.74 -13.99 -15.57
CA LEU A 331 21.07 -15.30 -15.63
C LEU A 331 19.56 -15.11 -15.65
N ARG A 332 18.99 -14.73 -16.79
CA ARG A 332 17.55 -14.38 -16.93
C ARG A 332 16.59 -15.47 -16.48
N GLY A 333 16.95 -16.74 -16.60
CA GLY A 333 16.17 -17.88 -16.14
C GLY A 333 16.07 -17.98 -14.60
N PHE A 334 16.88 -17.23 -13.88
CA PHE A 334 16.96 -17.21 -12.42
C PHE A 334 16.47 -15.90 -11.80
N ARG A 335 15.72 -15.08 -12.54
CA ARG A 335 15.06 -13.92 -11.97
C ARG A 335 14.01 -14.34 -10.96
N VAL A 336 13.99 -13.67 -9.81
CA VAL A 336 12.97 -13.85 -8.78
C VAL A 336 12.13 -12.57 -8.74
N VAL A 337 10.81 -12.71 -8.85
CA VAL A 337 9.87 -11.59 -8.74
C VAL A 337 8.82 -11.96 -7.69
N GLY A 338 8.66 -11.10 -6.68
CA GLY A 338 7.76 -11.36 -5.56
C GLY A 338 8.45 -12.06 -4.38
N PHE A 339 7.66 -12.41 -3.38
CA PHE A 339 8.13 -13.10 -2.18
C PHE A 339 8.44 -14.57 -2.45
N VAL A 340 9.60 -15.04 -1.99
CA VAL A 340 10.01 -16.46 -2.03
C VAL A 340 10.47 -16.90 -0.66
N PRO A 341 9.95 -18.02 -0.10
CA PRO A 341 10.37 -18.56 1.19
C PRO A 341 11.85 -18.98 1.21
N ALA A 342 12.49 -18.90 2.39
CA ALA A 342 13.90 -19.11 2.58
C ALA A 342 14.44 -20.43 1.97
N ALA A 343 13.79 -21.56 2.23
CA ALA A 343 14.22 -22.86 1.72
C ALA A 343 14.21 -22.93 0.17
N ALA A 344 13.17 -22.35 -0.46
CA ALA A 344 13.07 -22.31 -1.92
C ALA A 344 14.11 -21.35 -2.50
N PHE A 345 14.37 -20.22 -1.83
CA PHE A 345 15.34 -19.23 -2.27
C PHE A 345 16.78 -19.76 -2.18
N ALA A 346 17.14 -20.43 -1.07
CA ALA A 346 18.46 -21.07 -0.94
C ALA A 346 18.70 -22.10 -2.05
N ALA A 347 17.72 -22.98 -2.30
CA ALA A 347 17.81 -23.96 -3.39
C ALA A 347 17.91 -23.31 -4.78
N HIS A 348 17.26 -22.15 -4.95
CA HIS A 348 17.32 -21.36 -6.19
C HIS A 348 18.72 -20.77 -6.41
N LEU A 349 19.34 -20.21 -5.38
CA LEU A 349 20.72 -19.68 -5.44
C LEU A 349 21.74 -20.77 -5.78
N GLN A 350 21.63 -21.95 -5.15
CA GLN A 350 22.50 -23.10 -5.42
C GLN A 350 22.42 -23.57 -6.87
N LYS A 351 21.22 -23.54 -7.47
CA LYS A 351 21.03 -23.89 -8.88
C LYS A 351 21.55 -22.83 -9.85
N ALA A 352 21.48 -21.55 -9.44
CA ALA A 352 21.91 -20.44 -10.28
C ALA A 352 23.43 -20.38 -10.43
N VAL A 353 24.15 -20.65 -9.33
CA VAL A 353 25.63 -20.63 -9.27
C VAL A 353 26.06 -21.85 -8.47
N PRO A 354 26.27 -23.00 -9.14
CA PRO A 354 26.65 -24.26 -8.50
C PRO A 354 28.02 -24.26 -7.84
#